data_7924a1f2c255e88fdbfd22c41713803d
#
_entry.id   7924a1f2c255e88fdbfd22c41713803d
#
_cell.length_a   1.000
_cell.length_b   1.000
_cell.length_c   1.000
_cell.angle_alpha   90.00
_cell.angle_beta   90.00
_cell.angle_gamma   90.00
#
_symmetry.space_group_name_H-M   'P 1'
#
loop_
_entity.id
_entity.type
_entity.pdbx_description
1 polymer ?
#
loop_
_entity_poly.entity_id
_entity_poly.type
_entity_poly.pdbx_seq_one_letter_code
_entity_poly.pdbx_strand_id
1 'polypeptide(L)'
;MKTLNQRLSEIQIIPVIAIKDASKAVKLAQVLIENGLPCAEITFRTEHAVQAIKNMREAYPDMLIGAGTILNSEQVDQSINAGVDFVVSPGFNPETVKYCQQRGVVIIPGINTPSLVEQAMSMGLTTLKFFPAEPSGGTVMLKALSAVYPVKFMPTGGVNRANVNDYLSIPSVLACGGTWMVPNNLIEEEKWDELALLVAEVANIIQ
;
A
#
# COMPACT_ATOMS: atom_id res chain seq x y z
N MET A 1 -14.42 -15.43 -3.94
CA MET A 1 -13.51 -14.25 -4.10
C MET A 1 -12.27 -14.45 -3.26
N LYS A 2 -11.08 -14.01 -3.75
CA LYS A 2 -9.85 -14.00 -2.94
C LYS A 2 -9.96 -12.94 -1.83
N THR A 3 -9.43 -13.25 -0.65
CA THR A 3 -9.29 -12.25 0.43
C THR A 3 -8.26 -11.19 0.08
N LEU A 4 -8.28 -10.03 0.78
CA LEU A 4 -7.27 -8.99 0.59
C LEU A 4 -5.84 -9.55 0.80
N ASN A 5 -5.62 -10.33 1.87
CA ASN A 5 -4.31 -10.92 2.15
C ASN A 5 -3.83 -11.86 1.05
N GLN A 6 -4.73 -12.63 0.42
CA GLN A 6 -4.38 -13.46 -0.73
C GLN A 6 -3.98 -12.60 -1.94
N ARG A 7 -4.73 -11.53 -2.24
CA ARG A 7 -4.37 -10.60 -3.32
C ARG A 7 -3.02 -9.93 -3.06
N LEU A 8 -2.78 -9.45 -1.82
CA LEU A 8 -1.50 -8.84 -1.43
C LEU A 8 -0.33 -9.80 -1.55
N SER A 9 -0.50 -11.06 -1.10
CA SER A 9 0.57 -12.07 -1.17
C SER A 9 0.91 -12.53 -2.59
N GLU A 10 -0.02 -12.42 -3.53
CA GLU A 10 0.22 -12.68 -4.95
C GLU A 10 0.92 -11.51 -5.65
N ILE A 11 0.55 -10.27 -5.27
CA ILE A 11 1.12 -9.06 -5.88
C ILE A 11 2.50 -8.74 -5.30
N GLN A 12 2.72 -8.97 -4.02
CA GLN A 12 3.97 -8.80 -3.25
C GLN A 12 4.59 -7.39 -3.26
N ILE A 13 4.38 -6.57 -4.26
CA ILE A 13 4.91 -5.20 -4.35
C ILE A 13 3.77 -4.24 -4.70
N ILE A 14 3.61 -3.20 -3.88
CA ILE A 14 2.53 -2.22 -4.01
C ILE A 14 3.13 -0.86 -4.34
N PRO A 15 2.85 -0.31 -5.54
CA PRO A 15 3.20 1.06 -5.87
C PRO A 15 2.49 2.05 -4.95
N VAL A 16 3.27 2.88 -4.22
CA VAL A 16 2.75 3.94 -3.34
C VAL A 16 2.91 5.28 -4.04
N ILE A 17 1.79 5.95 -4.31
CA ILE A 17 1.73 7.05 -5.28
C ILE A 17 1.10 8.29 -4.65
N ALA A 18 1.75 9.44 -4.83
CA ALA A 18 1.17 10.76 -4.55
C ALA A 18 0.88 11.45 -5.89
N ILE A 19 -0.34 11.30 -6.39
CA ILE A 19 -0.73 11.84 -7.70
C ILE A 19 -1.07 13.34 -7.58
N LYS A 20 -0.50 14.17 -8.45
CA LYS A 20 -0.72 15.61 -8.46
C LYS A 20 -1.69 16.10 -9.56
N ASP A 21 -2.09 15.19 -10.44
CA ASP A 21 -3.04 15.43 -11.51
C ASP A 21 -3.89 14.19 -11.73
N ALA A 22 -5.16 14.27 -11.36
CA ALA A 22 -6.08 13.13 -11.44
C ALA A 22 -6.38 12.69 -12.89
N SER A 23 -6.15 13.55 -13.89
CA SER A 23 -6.33 13.18 -15.31
C SER A 23 -5.36 12.09 -15.77
N LYS A 24 -4.20 11.96 -15.12
CA LYS A 24 -3.16 10.98 -15.41
C LYS A 24 -3.42 9.60 -14.78
N ALA A 25 -4.41 9.51 -13.90
CA ALA A 25 -4.69 8.31 -13.10
C ALA A 25 -5.02 7.08 -13.96
N VAL A 26 -5.84 7.24 -14.99
CA VAL A 26 -6.25 6.15 -15.89
C VAL A 26 -5.07 5.60 -16.66
N LYS A 27 -4.22 6.49 -17.22
CA LYS A 27 -3.04 6.07 -17.96
C LYS A 27 -2.01 5.39 -17.05
N LEU A 28 -1.82 5.91 -15.84
CA LEU A 28 -0.99 5.29 -14.83
C LEU A 28 -1.48 3.86 -14.49
N ALA A 29 -2.78 3.69 -14.24
CA ALA A 29 -3.36 2.38 -13.97
C ALA A 29 -3.16 1.41 -15.13
N GLN A 30 -3.33 1.88 -16.38
CA GLN A 30 -3.05 1.09 -17.58
C GLN A 30 -1.60 0.58 -17.57
N VAL A 31 -0.63 1.47 -17.37
CA VAL A 31 0.80 1.11 -17.34
C VAL A 31 1.09 0.08 -16.25
N LEU A 32 0.54 0.26 -15.05
CA LEU A 32 0.72 -0.71 -13.96
C LEU A 32 0.17 -2.09 -14.31
N ILE A 33 -1.06 -2.15 -14.83
CA ILE A 33 -1.73 -3.42 -15.17
C ILE A 33 -1.01 -4.15 -16.30
N GLU A 34 -0.71 -3.44 -17.40
CA GLU A 34 -0.07 -4.03 -18.57
C GLU A 34 1.34 -4.54 -18.30
N ASN A 35 2.00 -4.02 -17.26
CA ASN A 35 3.36 -4.41 -16.88
C ASN A 35 3.43 -5.25 -15.58
N GLY A 36 2.32 -5.89 -15.20
CA GLY A 36 2.33 -6.95 -14.18
C GLY A 36 2.14 -6.51 -12.74
N LEU A 37 1.82 -5.24 -12.46
CA LEU A 37 1.46 -4.73 -11.12
C LEU A 37 0.03 -4.16 -11.09
N PRO A 38 -1.03 -5.00 -11.10
CA PRO A 38 -2.42 -4.55 -11.15
C PRO A 38 -2.91 -3.99 -9.79
N CYS A 39 -2.13 -3.11 -9.18
CA CYS A 39 -2.44 -2.50 -7.89
C CYS A 39 -1.84 -1.11 -7.74
N ALA A 40 -2.40 -0.31 -6.82
CA ALA A 40 -1.84 0.97 -6.39
C ALA A 40 -2.31 1.35 -4.98
N GLU A 41 -1.44 1.92 -4.14
CA GLU A 41 -1.80 2.68 -2.94
C GLU A 41 -1.74 4.18 -3.29
N ILE A 42 -2.90 4.82 -3.48
CA ILE A 42 -2.99 6.26 -3.76
C ILE A 42 -3.04 7.02 -2.44
N THR A 43 -2.04 7.86 -2.20
CA THR A 43 -1.91 8.55 -0.92
C THR A 43 -2.67 9.87 -0.87
N PHE A 44 -3.36 10.13 0.25
CA PHE A 44 -4.10 11.37 0.53
C PHE A 44 -3.17 12.54 0.93
N ARG A 45 -2.02 12.64 0.23
CA ARG A 45 -1.06 13.74 0.36
C ARG A 45 -1.35 14.89 -0.60
N THR A 46 -2.28 14.69 -1.53
CA THR A 46 -2.72 15.69 -2.51
C THR A 46 -4.23 15.73 -2.54
N GLU A 47 -4.78 16.87 -2.95
CA GLU A 47 -6.22 17.06 -3.17
C GLU A 47 -6.79 16.22 -4.33
N HIS A 48 -5.91 15.73 -5.22
CA HIS A 48 -6.30 14.93 -6.38
C HIS A 48 -6.53 13.44 -6.08
N ALA A 49 -6.20 12.97 -4.88
CA ALA A 49 -6.24 11.53 -4.53
C ALA A 49 -7.61 10.91 -4.74
N VAL A 50 -8.67 11.54 -4.24
CA VAL A 50 -10.05 11.05 -4.34
C VAL A 50 -10.48 10.89 -5.80
N GLN A 51 -10.22 11.92 -6.62
CA GLN A 51 -10.62 11.88 -8.03
C GLN A 51 -9.77 10.87 -8.82
N ALA A 52 -8.49 10.73 -8.50
CA ALA A 52 -7.62 9.75 -9.12
C ALA A 52 -8.11 8.31 -8.85
N ILE A 53 -8.49 7.99 -7.61
CA ILE A 53 -9.04 6.69 -7.24
C ILE A 53 -10.34 6.42 -8.01
N LYS A 54 -11.25 7.39 -8.09
CA LYS A 54 -12.50 7.25 -8.86
C LYS A 54 -12.23 6.94 -10.32
N ASN A 55 -11.35 7.71 -10.95
CA ASN A 55 -10.99 7.52 -12.35
C ASN A 55 -10.37 6.13 -12.61
N MET A 56 -9.48 5.68 -11.72
CA MET A 56 -8.90 4.33 -11.80
C MET A 56 -9.95 3.24 -11.63
N ARG A 57 -10.83 3.36 -10.64
CA ARG A 57 -11.88 2.37 -10.35
C ARG A 57 -12.89 2.26 -11.48
N GLU A 58 -13.28 3.39 -12.07
CA GLU A 58 -14.20 3.41 -13.21
C GLU A 58 -13.60 2.74 -14.45
N ALA A 59 -12.33 3.03 -14.74
CA ALA A 59 -11.65 2.47 -15.91
C ALA A 59 -11.23 1.00 -15.72
N TYR A 60 -10.86 0.60 -14.48
CA TYR A 60 -10.32 -0.72 -14.16
C TYR A 60 -10.97 -1.30 -12.89
N PRO A 61 -12.19 -1.84 -13.00
CA PRO A 61 -12.96 -2.33 -11.84
C PRO A 61 -12.27 -3.41 -11.00
N ASP A 62 -11.40 -4.23 -11.61
CA ASP A 62 -10.73 -5.35 -10.95
C ASP A 62 -9.35 -4.99 -10.35
N MET A 63 -8.83 -3.77 -10.62
CA MET A 63 -7.57 -3.31 -10.05
C MET A 63 -7.63 -3.26 -8.53
N LEU A 64 -6.57 -3.71 -7.84
CA LEU A 64 -6.47 -3.57 -6.38
C LEU A 64 -6.07 -2.13 -6.02
N ILE A 65 -6.98 -1.36 -5.45
CA ILE A 65 -6.74 0.04 -5.10
C ILE A 65 -6.85 0.25 -3.61
N GLY A 66 -5.78 0.74 -3.00
CA GLY A 66 -5.76 1.19 -1.61
C GLY A 66 -5.69 2.71 -1.49
N ALA A 67 -6.28 3.27 -0.43
CA ALA A 67 -6.08 4.65 -0.04
C ALA A 67 -5.03 4.73 1.07
N GLY A 68 -3.91 5.40 0.82
CA GLY A 68 -2.82 5.59 1.78
C GLY A 68 -2.84 6.96 2.46
N THR A 69 -2.11 7.06 3.58
CA THR A 69 -1.99 8.30 4.37
C THR A 69 -3.35 8.77 4.93
N ILE A 70 -4.20 7.82 5.32
CA ILE A 70 -5.50 8.13 5.92
C ILE A 70 -5.30 8.44 7.41
N LEU A 71 -5.75 9.63 7.84
CA LEU A 71 -5.49 10.16 9.18
C LEU A 71 -6.77 10.39 10.01
N ASN A 72 -7.95 10.40 9.38
CA ASN A 72 -9.22 10.70 10.06
C ASN A 72 -10.42 10.04 9.37
N SER A 73 -11.58 10.12 10.02
CA SER A 73 -12.83 9.51 9.55
C SER A 73 -13.36 10.11 8.25
N GLU A 74 -13.16 11.41 8.02
CA GLU A 74 -13.59 12.05 6.78
C GLU A 74 -12.85 11.46 5.56
N GLN A 75 -11.52 11.27 5.69
CA GLN A 75 -10.73 10.63 4.64
C GLN A 75 -11.11 9.15 4.45
N VAL A 76 -11.52 8.45 5.51
CA VAL A 76 -12.08 7.08 5.38
C VAL A 76 -13.34 7.09 4.51
N ASP A 77 -14.29 7.99 4.79
CA ASP A 77 -15.50 8.11 3.97
C ASP A 77 -15.22 8.50 2.53
N GLN A 78 -14.32 9.45 2.30
CA GLN A 78 -13.88 9.83 0.97
C GLN A 78 -13.28 8.64 0.21
N SER A 79 -12.48 7.80 0.90
CA SER A 79 -11.86 6.60 0.32
C SER A 79 -12.90 5.56 -0.09
N ILE A 80 -13.86 5.27 0.80
CA ILE A 80 -14.95 4.32 0.53
C ILE A 80 -15.78 4.79 -0.66
N ASN A 81 -16.17 6.08 -0.67
CA ASN A 81 -16.96 6.67 -1.74
C ASN A 81 -16.21 6.74 -3.08
N ALA A 82 -14.88 6.72 -3.05
CA ALA A 82 -14.04 6.63 -4.24
C ALA A 82 -13.88 5.19 -4.76
N GLY A 83 -14.24 4.18 -3.98
CA GLY A 83 -14.27 2.78 -4.40
C GLY A 83 -12.97 2.02 -4.12
N VAL A 84 -12.29 2.29 -2.99
CA VAL A 84 -11.09 1.53 -2.60
C VAL A 84 -11.41 0.13 -2.09
N ASP A 85 -10.45 -0.78 -2.22
CA ASP A 85 -10.52 -2.12 -1.63
C ASP A 85 -10.07 -2.12 -0.16
N PHE A 86 -9.14 -1.22 0.21
CA PHE A 86 -8.59 -1.13 1.55
C PHE A 86 -8.02 0.27 1.85
N VAL A 87 -7.80 0.51 3.13
CA VAL A 87 -7.26 1.77 3.67
C VAL A 87 -5.94 1.50 4.37
N VAL A 88 -5.00 2.44 4.25
CA VAL A 88 -3.68 2.39 4.91
C VAL A 88 -3.42 3.69 5.65
N SER A 89 -3.03 3.60 6.90
CA SER A 89 -2.61 4.76 7.69
C SER A 89 -1.11 4.72 8.02
N PRO A 90 -0.43 5.86 8.16
CA PRO A 90 0.99 5.89 8.47
C PRO A 90 1.30 5.47 9.91
N GLY A 91 0.34 5.58 10.81
CA GLY A 91 0.45 5.21 12.21
C GLY A 91 -0.81 4.49 12.70
N PHE A 92 -0.76 4.02 13.94
CA PHE A 92 -1.88 3.37 14.60
C PHE A 92 -2.69 4.39 15.40
N ASN A 93 -3.91 4.67 14.92
CA ASN A 93 -4.90 5.46 15.63
C ASN A 93 -6.14 4.58 15.89
N PRO A 94 -6.43 4.22 17.15
CA PRO A 94 -7.57 3.36 17.51
C PRO A 94 -8.92 3.88 17.02
N GLU A 95 -9.13 5.19 17.02
CA GLU A 95 -10.39 5.79 16.55
C GLU A 95 -10.57 5.60 15.03
N THR A 96 -9.51 5.81 14.26
CA THR A 96 -9.54 5.57 12.81
C THR A 96 -9.75 4.09 12.50
N VAL A 97 -9.08 3.19 13.24
CA VAL A 97 -9.25 1.73 13.09
C VAL A 97 -10.70 1.33 13.38
N LYS A 98 -11.24 1.76 14.53
CA LYS A 98 -12.62 1.49 14.91
C LYS A 98 -13.62 2.02 13.88
N TYR A 99 -13.38 3.20 13.36
CA TYR A 99 -14.25 3.79 12.33
C TYR A 99 -14.22 2.97 11.03
N CYS A 100 -13.05 2.55 10.55
CA CYS A 100 -12.95 1.67 9.39
C CYS A 100 -13.71 0.35 9.61
N GLN A 101 -13.58 -0.27 10.79
CA GLN A 101 -14.32 -1.49 11.15
C GLN A 101 -15.84 -1.28 11.12
N GLN A 102 -16.33 -0.16 11.67
CA GLN A 102 -17.75 0.20 11.63
C GLN A 102 -18.27 0.42 10.20
N ARG A 103 -17.42 0.96 9.32
CA ARG A 103 -17.75 1.20 7.92
C ARG A 103 -17.53 -0.03 7.02
N GLY A 104 -17.02 -1.13 7.58
CA GLY A 104 -16.80 -2.39 6.85
C GLY A 104 -15.66 -2.33 5.82
N VAL A 105 -14.73 -1.37 5.94
CA VAL A 105 -13.52 -1.29 5.11
C VAL A 105 -12.31 -1.83 5.86
N VAL A 106 -11.49 -2.62 5.18
CA VAL A 106 -10.24 -3.13 5.77
C VAL A 106 -9.23 -2.01 5.92
N ILE A 107 -8.62 -1.90 7.11
CA ILE A 107 -7.51 -0.98 7.37
C ILE A 107 -6.24 -1.75 7.68
N ILE A 108 -5.10 -1.30 7.12
CA ILE A 108 -3.74 -1.76 7.42
C ILE A 108 -3.00 -0.58 8.07
N PRO A 109 -3.05 -0.45 9.42
CA PRO A 109 -2.45 0.69 10.11
C PRO A 109 -0.95 0.53 10.28
N GLY A 110 -0.24 1.66 10.34
CA GLY A 110 1.20 1.73 10.56
C GLY A 110 1.59 1.44 12.01
N ILE A 111 2.60 0.61 12.18
CA ILE A 111 3.24 0.30 13.47
C ILE A 111 4.76 0.22 13.31
N ASN A 112 5.51 0.39 14.39
CA ASN A 112 6.95 0.15 14.41
C ASN A 112 7.51 -0.30 15.77
N THR A 113 6.64 -0.60 16.73
CA THR A 113 7.03 -1.09 18.06
C THR A 113 6.18 -2.27 18.51
N PRO A 114 6.69 -3.13 19.43
CA PRO A 114 5.91 -4.22 20.04
C PRO A 114 4.57 -3.74 20.63
N SER A 115 4.56 -2.65 21.39
CA SER A 115 3.34 -2.12 22.03
C SER A 115 2.25 -1.75 21.00
N LEU A 116 2.63 -1.19 19.84
CA LEU A 116 1.66 -0.86 18.80
C LEU A 116 1.14 -2.13 18.11
N VAL A 117 1.96 -3.17 17.95
CA VAL A 117 1.50 -4.49 17.45
C VAL A 117 0.46 -5.07 18.39
N GLU A 118 0.72 -5.09 19.70
CA GLU A 118 -0.21 -5.61 20.70
C GLU A 118 -1.54 -4.83 20.73
N GLN A 119 -1.48 -3.49 20.67
CA GLN A 119 -2.67 -2.67 20.57
C GLN A 119 -3.48 -2.97 19.30
N ALA A 120 -2.82 -3.11 18.15
CA ALA A 120 -3.47 -3.47 16.91
C ALA A 120 -4.13 -4.87 16.98
N MET A 121 -3.44 -5.84 17.55
CA MET A 121 -3.96 -7.21 17.76
C MET A 121 -5.17 -7.21 18.71
N SER A 122 -5.17 -6.39 19.75
CA SER A 122 -6.32 -6.26 20.68
C SER A 122 -7.59 -5.76 20.00
N MET A 123 -7.45 -5.08 18.86
CA MET A 123 -8.57 -4.64 18.02
C MET A 123 -8.89 -5.64 16.88
N GLY A 124 -8.32 -6.84 16.91
CA GLY A 124 -8.59 -7.89 15.93
C GLY A 124 -7.85 -7.74 14.60
N LEU A 125 -6.85 -6.87 14.51
CA LEU A 125 -6.07 -6.67 13.30
C LEU A 125 -5.02 -7.78 13.15
N THR A 126 -4.93 -8.33 11.94
CA THR A 126 -4.00 -9.43 11.61
C THR A 126 -2.98 -9.06 10.54
N THR A 127 -3.13 -7.89 9.92
CA THR A 127 -2.22 -7.36 8.90
C THR A 127 -1.89 -5.90 9.23
N LEU A 128 -0.60 -5.58 9.33
CA LEU A 128 -0.10 -4.28 9.80
C LEU A 128 0.94 -3.73 8.83
N LYS A 129 0.96 -2.41 8.66
CA LYS A 129 2.02 -1.72 7.92
C LYS A 129 3.21 -1.49 8.85
N PHE A 130 4.37 -2.02 8.52
CA PHE A 130 5.61 -1.68 9.24
C PHE A 130 6.19 -0.40 8.63
N PHE A 131 6.08 0.72 9.36
CA PHE A 131 6.39 2.05 8.80
C PHE A 131 6.94 3.01 9.87
N PRO A 132 7.93 3.85 9.51
CA PRO A 132 8.79 3.75 8.32
C PRO A 132 9.79 2.59 8.46
N ALA A 133 9.86 1.67 7.49
CA ALA A 133 10.52 0.38 7.67
C ALA A 133 12.03 0.51 7.95
N GLU A 134 12.79 1.13 7.06
CA GLU A 134 14.25 1.26 7.23
C GLU A 134 14.62 2.11 8.46
N PRO A 135 14.03 3.31 8.69
CA PRO A 135 14.33 4.10 9.88
C PRO A 135 13.95 3.42 11.19
N SER A 136 13.02 2.45 11.17
CA SER A 136 12.59 1.71 12.36
C SER A 136 13.39 0.42 12.63
N GLY A 137 14.52 0.23 11.94
CA GLY A 137 15.41 -0.91 12.14
C GLY A 137 15.32 -2.00 11.07
N GLY A 138 14.58 -1.74 9.97
CA GLY A 138 14.59 -2.56 8.77
C GLY A 138 14.19 -4.02 9.02
N THR A 139 14.81 -4.91 8.27
CA THR A 139 14.54 -6.35 8.35
C THR A 139 14.92 -6.96 9.71
N VAL A 140 15.87 -6.36 10.43
CA VAL A 140 16.28 -6.84 11.77
C VAL A 140 15.13 -6.68 12.76
N MET A 141 14.56 -5.48 12.84
CA MET A 141 13.40 -5.21 13.71
C MET A 141 12.17 -6.02 13.27
N LEU A 142 11.92 -6.10 11.97
CA LEU A 142 10.77 -6.84 11.46
C LEU A 142 10.85 -8.34 11.76
N LYS A 143 12.03 -8.95 11.66
CA LYS A 143 12.26 -10.35 12.06
C LYS A 143 12.01 -10.56 13.55
N ALA A 144 12.46 -9.61 14.40
CA ALA A 144 12.20 -9.68 15.85
C ALA A 144 10.69 -9.61 16.17
N LEU A 145 9.94 -8.72 15.54
CA LEU A 145 8.48 -8.66 15.67
C LEU A 145 7.80 -9.93 15.16
N SER A 146 8.24 -10.43 14.01
CA SER A 146 7.68 -11.64 13.38
C SER A 146 7.89 -12.91 14.20
N ALA A 147 8.96 -12.98 14.99
CA ALA A 147 9.23 -14.11 15.86
C ALA A 147 8.26 -14.19 17.06
N VAL A 148 7.65 -13.07 17.44
CA VAL A 148 6.79 -12.97 18.63
C VAL A 148 5.31 -12.92 18.24
N TYR A 149 4.97 -12.16 17.19
CA TYR A 149 3.58 -11.82 16.90
C TYR A 149 3.03 -12.58 15.68
N PRO A 150 1.88 -13.28 15.80
CA PRO A 150 1.26 -14.06 14.71
C PRO A 150 0.46 -13.15 13.77
N VAL A 151 1.06 -12.05 13.31
CA VAL A 151 0.46 -11.10 12.37
C VAL A 151 1.23 -11.09 11.06
N LYS A 152 0.62 -10.52 10.03
CA LYS A 152 1.27 -10.28 8.74
C LYS A 152 1.67 -8.83 8.62
N PHE A 153 2.74 -8.59 7.84
CA PHE A 153 3.32 -7.26 7.69
C PHE A 153 3.36 -6.80 6.24
N MET A 154 3.23 -5.48 6.07
CA MET A 154 3.44 -4.77 4.83
C MET A 154 4.48 -3.65 5.08
N PRO A 155 5.79 -3.95 5.01
CA PRO A 155 6.84 -2.95 5.20
C PRO A 155 6.79 -1.89 4.11
N THR A 156 6.96 -0.63 4.52
CA THR A 156 6.96 0.55 3.65
C THR A 156 7.88 1.62 4.24
N GLY A 157 8.56 2.39 3.40
CA GLY A 157 9.46 3.47 3.82
C GLY A 157 10.93 3.04 3.85
N GLY A 158 11.66 3.44 2.80
CA GLY A 158 13.05 3.04 2.56
C GLY A 158 13.20 1.70 1.82
N VAL A 159 12.10 0.97 1.59
CA VAL A 159 12.11 -0.22 0.72
C VAL A 159 12.35 0.21 -0.71
N ASN A 160 13.26 -0.48 -1.37
CA ASN A 160 13.71 -0.21 -2.74
C ASN A 160 14.17 -1.50 -3.43
N ARG A 161 14.61 -1.40 -4.69
CA ARG A 161 15.07 -2.54 -5.49
C ARG A 161 16.18 -3.36 -4.81
N ALA A 162 17.10 -2.71 -4.08
CA ALA A 162 18.25 -3.39 -3.51
C ALA A 162 17.91 -4.24 -2.27
N ASN A 163 16.84 -3.88 -1.53
CA ASN A 163 16.49 -4.52 -0.25
C ASN A 163 15.13 -5.23 -0.24
N VAL A 164 14.31 -5.08 -1.27
CA VAL A 164 12.94 -5.63 -1.27
C VAL A 164 12.92 -7.16 -1.10
N ASN A 165 13.87 -7.89 -1.69
CA ASN A 165 13.95 -9.34 -1.55
C ASN A 165 14.27 -9.79 -0.12
N ASP A 166 15.05 -9.00 0.63
CA ASP A 166 15.34 -9.29 2.03
C ASP A 166 14.05 -9.19 2.88
N TYR A 167 13.16 -8.24 2.57
CA TYR A 167 11.85 -8.13 3.19
C TYR A 167 10.90 -9.27 2.77
N LEU A 168 10.80 -9.54 1.48
CA LEU A 168 9.92 -10.60 0.94
C LEU A 168 10.33 -12.00 1.40
N SER A 169 11.62 -12.20 1.75
CA SER A 169 12.10 -13.47 2.32
C SER A 169 11.55 -13.78 3.73
N ILE A 170 10.96 -12.79 4.41
CA ILE A 170 10.39 -12.96 5.75
C ILE A 170 8.96 -13.54 5.62
N PRO A 171 8.66 -14.74 6.17
CA PRO A 171 7.38 -15.43 5.93
C PRO A 171 6.13 -14.68 6.42
N SER A 172 6.29 -13.72 7.32
CA SER A 172 5.20 -12.86 7.79
C SER A 172 4.93 -11.66 6.90
N VAL A 173 5.79 -11.36 5.92
CA VAL A 173 5.58 -10.27 4.96
C VAL A 173 4.65 -10.75 3.84
N LEU A 174 3.56 -10.03 3.62
CA LEU A 174 2.63 -10.28 2.51
C LEU A 174 3.04 -9.52 1.24
N ALA A 175 3.41 -8.27 1.42
CA ALA A 175 3.78 -7.37 0.33
C ALA A 175 4.62 -6.22 0.87
N CYS A 176 5.40 -5.59 0.00
CA CYS A 176 6.20 -4.39 0.30
C CYS A 176 5.62 -3.17 -0.42
N GLY A 177 5.39 -2.07 0.30
CA GLY A 177 5.03 -0.80 -0.31
C GLY A 177 6.27 0.02 -0.70
N GLY A 178 6.29 0.58 -1.90
CA GLY A 178 7.40 1.40 -2.35
C GLY A 178 7.06 2.43 -3.42
N THR A 179 7.98 3.36 -3.65
CA THR A 179 7.80 4.45 -4.62
C THR A 179 8.78 4.37 -5.78
N TRP A 180 9.80 3.52 -5.70
CA TRP A 180 10.92 3.50 -6.65
C TRP A 180 10.52 3.10 -8.07
N MET A 181 9.45 2.30 -8.24
CA MET A 181 8.93 1.89 -9.53
C MET A 181 7.98 2.91 -10.16
N VAL A 182 7.57 3.92 -9.39
CA VAL A 182 6.61 4.95 -9.83
C VAL A 182 7.11 6.36 -9.46
N PRO A 183 8.29 6.79 -9.94
CA PRO A 183 8.83 8.11 -9.66
C PRO A 183 7.87 9.20 -10.13
N ASN A 184 7.56 10.16 -9.25
CA ASN A 184 6.58 11.21 -9.56
C ASN A 184 6.93 12.04 -10.79
N ASN A 185 8.22 12.30 -11.03
CA ASN A 185 8.65 13.03 -12.22
C ASN A 185 8.26 12.34 -13.53
N LEU A 186 8.32 11.00 -13.60
CA LEU A 186 7.90 10.27 -14.80
C LEU A 186 6.40 10.37 -15.04
N ILE A 187 5.61 10.38 -13.96
CA ILE A 187 4.15 10.57 -14.04
C ILE A 187 3.83 12.00 -14.45
N GLU A 188 4.49 12.98 -13.84
CA GLU A 188 4.26 14.40 -14.11
C GLU A 188 4.66 14.79 -15.54
N GLU A 189 5.76 14.24 -16.05
CA GLU A 189 6.28 14.47 -17.41
C GLU A 189 5.67 13.52 -18.46
N GLU A 190 4.74 12.65 -18.06
CA GLU A 190 4.06 11.67 -18.92
C GLU A 190 5.03 10.71 -19.66
N LYS A 191 6.14 10.37 -19.00
CA LYS A 191 7.14 9.46 -19.53
C LYS A 191 6.69 7.99 -19.33
N TRP A 192 5.58 7.64 -19.94
CA TRP A 192 4.91 6.36 -19.74
C TRP A 192 5.74 5.15 -20.14
N ASP A 193 6.54 5.26 -21.20
CA ASP A 193 7.41 4.16 -21.66
C ASP A 193 8.55 3.89 -20.65
N GLU A 194 9.15 4.95 -20.08
CA GLU A 194 10.16 4.81 -19.03
C GLU A 194 9.55 4.21 -17.77
N LEU A 195 8.34 4.66 -17.40
CA LEU A 195 7.61 4.13 -16.26
C LEU A 195 7.26 2.65 -16.46
N ALA A 196 6.82 2.25 -17.65
CA ALA A 196 6.50 0.88 -18.00
C ALA A 196 7.71 -0.06 -17.80
N LEU A 197 8.89 0.37 -18.21
CA LEU A 197 10.14 -0.40 -18.00
C LEU A 197 10.42 -0.61 -16.51
N LEU A 198 10.29 0.42 -15.66
CA LEU A 198 10.50 0.29 -14.23
C LEU A 198 9.48 -0.64 -13.57
N VAL A 199 8.21 -0.55 -13.97
CA VAL A 199 7.14 -1.41 -13.47
C VAL A 199 7.37 -2.87 -13.86
N ALA A 200 7.69 -3.13 -15.13
CA ALA A 200 8.00 -4.47 -15.63
C ALA A 200 9.22 -5.09 -14.93
N GLU A 201 10.26 -4.28 -14.67
CA GLU A 201 11.44 -4.72 -13.94
C GLU A 201 11.09 -5.18 -12.52
N VAL A 202 10.20 -4.45 -11.83
CA VAL A 202 9.74 -4.81 -10.48
C VAL A 202 8.85 -6.05 -10.52
N ALA A 203 7.97 -6.18 -11.49
CA ALA A 203 7.14 -7.37 -11.67
C ALA A 203 7.97 -8.66 -11.88
N ASN A 204 9.16 -8.55 -12.48
CA ASN A 204 10.08 -9.68 -12.63
C ASN A 204 10.78 -10.09 -11.31
N ILE A 205 10.78 -9.27 -10.28
CA ILE A 205 11.34 -9.63 -8.95
C ILE A 205 10.46 -10.67 -8.24
N ILE A 206 9.15 -10.64 -8.52
CA ILE A 206 8.14 -11.46 -7.85
C ILE A 206 7.81 -12.77 -8.57
N GLN A 207 8.45 -13.06 -9.68
CA GLN A 207 8.35 -14.34 -10.40
C GLN A 207 9.46 -15.30 -9.97
#